data_3984b68addf4017c18906f70c6e8349a
#
_entry.id   3984b68addf4017c18906f70c6e8349a
#
_cell.length_a   1.000
_cell.length_b   1.000
_cell.length_c   1.000
_cell.angle_alpha   90.00
_cell.angle_beta   90.00
_cell.angle_gamma   90.00
#
_symmetry.space_group_name_H-M   'P 1'
#
loop_
_entity.id
_entity.type
_entity.pdbx_description
1 polymer ?
#
loop_
_entity_poly.entity_id
_entity_poly.type
_entity_poly.pdbx_seq_one_letter_code
_entity_poly.pdbx_strand_id
1 'polypeptide(L)'
;MIYFFADNHYAMEPGKHLLGKFSPKLRKRICFYQDDWAMLESGEWADSCELLILNMIAGTCNQPMPGLGAEKAVRRYCEKGGPILLLHGSSAAFWEWSWWRELPGLRWVRPNDPDQQVASTHPKAPCSIRVTKTRHPLAAKLRPFDLPEDEIYTALEETAPFMTLMDTTVNGETWPQCCETISPWNGRIVSFIPGHKPVCTENPDLVHNVETMVGYLLEGTVQS
;
A
#
# COMPACT_ATOMS: atom_id res chain seq x y z
N MET A 1 -13.60 -11.35 -5.58
CA MET A 1 -13.70 -10.70 -4.23
C MET A 1 -12.47 -9.84 -3.98
N ILE A 2 -12.58 -8.80 -3.15
CA ILE A 2 -11.45 -8.01 -2.68
C ILE A 2 -10.99 -8.60 -1.36
N TYR A 3 -9.70 -8.93 -1.24
CA TYR A 3 -9.13 -9.39 0.02
C TYR A 3 -8.27 -8.28 0.63
N PHE A 4 -8.56 -7.95 1.89
CA PHE A 4 -7.88 -6.89 2.61
C PHE A 4 -7.24 -7.46 3.88
N PHE A 5 -5.92 -7.63 3.86
CA PHE A 5 -5.14 -8.04 5.02
C PHE A 5 -4.50 -6.83 5.71
N ALA A 6 -4.63 -6.77 7.02
CA ALA A 6 -4.07 -5.74 7.86
C ALA A 6 -3.41 -6.33 9.09
N ASP A 7 -2.37 -5.70 9.59
CA ASP A 7 -1.81 -6.00 10.90
C ASP A 7 -2.03 -4.85 11.89
N ASN A 8 -1.96 -5.17 13.18
CA ASN A 8 -2.13 -4.19 14.25
C ASN A 8 -0.78 -3.56 14.62
N HIS A 9 -0.14 -2.92 13.66
CA HIS A 9 1.09 -2.21 13.94
C HIS A 9 0.83 -0.99 14.84
N TYR A 10 1.67 -0.85 15.85
CA TYR A 10 1.58 0.22 16.87
C TYR A 10 0.23 0.28 17.62
N ALA A 11 -0.50 -0.84 17.69
CA ALA A 11 -1.78 -0.96 18.40
C ALA A 11 -2.87 0.02 17.93
N MET A 12 -2.86 0.43 16.66
CA MET A 12 -3.80 1.41 16.10
C MET A 12 -4.83 0.83 15.14
N GLU A 13 -4.67 -0.41 14.70
CA GLU A 13 -5.55 -1.08 13.73
C GLU A 13 -5.94 -0.17 12.53
N PRO A 14 -4.97 0.47 11.83
CA PRO A 14 -5.30 1.49 10.82
C PRO A 14 -6.11 0.92 9.65
N GLY A 15 -5.88 -0.32 9.25
CA GLY A 15 -6.65 -0.99 8.20
C GLY A 15 -8.12 -1.17 8.57
N LYS A 16 -8.40 -1.59 9.80
CA LYS A 16 -9.77 -1.75 10.32
C LYS A 16 -10.50 -0.40 10.43
N HIS A 17 -9.78 0.62 10.88
CA HIS A 17 -10.33 1.97 10.97
C HIS A 17 -10.70 2.51 9.57
N LEU A 18 -9.80 2.38 8.60
CA LEU A 18 -10.03 2.78 7.21
C LEU A 18 -11.22 2.01 6.58
N LEU A 19 -11.30 0.68 6.79
CA LEU A 19 -12.43 -0.12 6.34
C LEU A 19 -13.77 0.44 6.84
N GLY A 20 -13.82 0.90 8.10
CA GLY A 20 -15.01 1.52 8.69
C GLY A 20 -15.48 2.78 7.97
N LYS A 21 -14.57 3.48 7.26
CA LYS A 21 -14.87 4.70 6.51
C LYS A 21 -15.33 4.45 5.06
N PHE A 22 -15.09 3.27 4.52
CA PHE A 22 -15.52 2.95 3.15
C PHE A 22 -17.03 2.96 2.99
N SER A 23 -17.48 3.26 1.78
CA SER A 23 -18.90 3.19 1.41
C SER A 23 -19.49 1.80 1.68
N PRO A 24 -20.77 1.70 2.04
CA PRO A 24 -21.42 0.39 2.25
C PRO A 24 -21.34 -0.53 1.03
N LYS A 25 -21.32 0.04 -0.17
CA LYS A 25 -21.18 -0.72 -1.43
C LYS A 25 -19.82 -1.38 -1.53
N LEU A 26 -18.75 -0.65 -1.22
CA LEU A 26 -17.39 -1.19 -1.27
C LEU A 26 -17.18 -2.22 -0.15
N ARG A 27 -17.57 -1.91 1.08
CA ARG A 27 -17.42 -2.83 2.23
C ARG A 27 -18.02 -4.22 2.00
N LYS A 28 -19.16 -4.31 1.30
CA LYS A 28 -19.81 -5.59 0.98
C LYS A 28 -19.00 -6.49 0.03
N ARG A 29 -18.01 -5.93 -0.67
CA ARG A 29 -17.12 -6.67 -1.58
C ARG A 29 -15.80 -7.08 -0.93
N ILE A 30 -15.50 -6.60 0.28
CA ILE A 30 -14.23 -6.81 0.97
C ILE A 30 -14.35 -7.95 1.98
N CYS A 31 -13.48 -8.95 1.84
CA CYS A 31 -13.14 -9.90 2.88
C CYS A 31 -11.96 -9.31 3.67
N PHE A 32 -12.23 -8.89 4.91
CA PHE A 32 -11.23 -8.23 5.75
C PHE A 32 -10.66 -9.17 6.80
N TYR A 33 -9.35 -9.17 6.95
CA TYR A 33 -8.60 -10.01 7.88
C TYR A 33 -7.59 -9.16 8.66
N GLN A 34 -7.81 -9.06 9.99
CA GLN A 34 -6.94 -8.34 10.90
C GLN A 34 -6.10 -9.33 11.70
N ASP A 35 -4.79 -9.26 11.57
CA ASP A 35 -3.83 -10.16 12.23
C ASP A 35 -4.09 -11.67 11.98
N ASP A 36 -4.76 -11.99 10.89
CA ASP A 36 -5.09 -13.38 10.51
C ASP A 36 -4.03 -13.95 9.58
N TRP A 37 -2.89 -14.28 10.15
CA TRP A 37 -1.77 -14.87 9.44
C TRP A 37 -2.10 -16.26 8.87
N ALA A 38 -2.97 -17.02 9.55
CA ALA A 38 -3.40 -18.33 9.09
C ALA A 38 -4.19 -18.25 7.79
N MET A 39 -5.07 -17.25 7.65
CA MET A 39 -5.80 -17.02 6.39
C MET A 39 -4.84 -16.58 5.28
N LEU A 40 -3.88 -15.71 5.56
CA LEU A 40 -2.88 -15.31 4.58
C LEU A 40 -2.06 -16.51 4.08
N GLU A 41 -1.67 -17.41 5.00
CA GLU A 41 -0.88 -18.60 4.71
C GLU A 41 -1.66 -19.72 4.03
N SER A 42 -2.99 -19.83 4.23
CA SER A 42 -3.81 -20.85 3.59
C SER A 42 -3.76 -20.77 2.08
N GLY A 43 -3.65 -19.56 1.55
CA GLY A 43 -3.65 -19.29 0.12
C GLY A 43 -4.97 -19.54 -0.59
N GLU A 44 -6.04 -19.92 0.14
CA GLU A 44 -7.37 -20.16 -0.42
C GLU A 44 -7.96 -18.91 -1.10
N TRP A 45 -7.59 -17.74 -0.58
CA TRP A 45 -8.01 -16.45 -1.10
C TRP A 45 -7.43 -16.11 -2.48
N ALA A 46 -6.24 -16.61 -2.82
CA ALA A 46 -5.46 -16.15 -3.97
C ALA A 46 -6.12 -16.47 -5.33
N ASP A 47 -6.92 -17.54 -5.42
CA ASP A 47 -7.57 -17.94 -6.67
C ASP A 47 -8.85 -17.15 -6.97
N SER A 48 -9.52 -16.63 -5.94
CA SER A 48 -10.74 -15.82 -6.07
C SER A 48 -10.51 -14.32 -5.89
N CYS A 49 -9.27 -13.90 -5.65
CA CYS A 49 -8.89 -12.52 -5.38
C CYS A 49 -8.86 -11.68 -6.67
N GLU A 50 -9.74 -10.69 -6.74
CA GLU A 50 -9.76 -9.69 -7.83
C GLU A 50 -8.84 -8.50 -7.52
N LEU A 51 -8.63 -8.21 -6.23
CA LEU A 51 -7.75 -7.15 -5.74
C LEU A 51 -7.25 -7.52 -4.35
N LEU A 52 -5.94 -7.48 -4.16
CA LEU A 52 -5.29 -7.61 -2.86
C LEU A 52 -5.02 -6.22 -2.29
N ILE A 53 -5.56 -5.94 -1.09
CA ILE A 53 -5.24 -4.73 -0.32
C ILE A 53 -4.39 -5.15 0.88
N LEU A 54 -3.28 -4.47 1.08
CA LEU A 54 -2.41 -4.65 2.24
C LEU A 54 -2.30 -3.35 3.03
N ASN A 55 -2.53 -3.42 4.35
CA ASN A 55 -2.19 -2.38 5.30
C ASN A 55 -1.42 -3.02 6.46
N MET A 56 -0.17 -3.37 6.20
CA MET A 56 0.64 -4.15 7.12
C MET A 56 2.12 -3.85 6.97
N ILE A 57 2.87 -4.00 8.06
CA ILE A 57 4.32 -3.88 8.11
C ILE A 57 5.01 -5.24 8.32
N ALA A 58 4.30 -6.31 8.07
CA ALA A 58 4.68 -7.72 8.29
C ALA A 58 6.19 -7.99 8.20
N GLY A 59 6.75 -8.56 9.25
CA GLY A 59 8.21 -8.78 9.38
C GLY A 59 9.01 -7.53 9.75
N THR A 60 8.36 -6.38 10.00
CA THR A 60 9.02 -5.13 10.43
C THR A 60 8.61 -4.81 11.86
N CYS A 61 9.51 -4.18 12.64
CA CYS A 61 9.31 -3.86 14.05
C CYS A 61 8.89 -5.10 14.86
N ASN A 62 7.73 -5.03 15.52
CA ASN A 62 7.19 -6.10 16.36
C ASN A 62 6.19 -7.01 15.62
N GLN A 63 5.98 -6.80 14.32
CA GLN A 63 5.08 -7.66 13.56
C GLN A 63 5.77 -8.93 13.08
N PRO A 64 5.11 -10.10 13.16
CA PRO A 64 5.68 -11.35 12.71
C PRO A 64 5.92 -11.33 11.20
N MET A 65 6.94 -12.06 10.77
CA MET A 65 7.09 -12.40 9.36
C MET A 65 6.14 -13.55 9.02
N PRO A 66 5.30 -13.43 8.00
CA PRO A 66 4.46 -14.54 7.57
C PRO A 66 5.28 -15.74 7.11
N GLY A 67 4.74 -16.94 7.30
CA GLY A 67 5.38 -18.18 6.91
C GLY A 67 5.45 -18.41 5.40
N LEU A 68 6.10 -19.50 5.00
CA LEU A 68 6.27 -19.90 3.59
C LEU A 68 4.94 -20.09 2.84
N GLY A 69 3.87 -20.42 3.52
CA GLY A 69 2.52 -20.54 2.94
C GLY A 69 2.05 -19.20 2.40
N ALA A 70 2.21 -18.14 3.18
CA ALA A 70 1.86 -16.78 2.79
C ALA A 70 2.72 -16.30 1.60
N GLU A 71 4.03 -16.53 1.65
CA GLU A 71 4.92 -16.15 0.54
C GLU A 71 4.49 -16.81 -0.78
N LYS A 72 4.24 -18.13 -0.77
CA LYS A 72 3.77 -18.86 -1.94
C LYS A 72 2.41 -18.36 -2.45
N ALA A 73 1.48 -18.06 -1.53
CA ALA A 73 0.15 -17.58 -1.88
C ALA A 73 0.19 -16.20 -2.53
N VAL A 74 0.90 -15.25 -1.93
CA VAL A 74 1.07 -13.89 -2.46
C VAL A 74 1.81 -13.93 -3.80
N ARG A 75 2.88 -14.73 -3.90
CA ARG A 75 3.63 -14.87 -5.14
C ARG A 75 2.77 -15.45 -6.27
N ARG A 76 2.02 -16.53 -6.00
CA ARG A 76 1.09 -17.12 -6.98
C ARG A 76 0.05 -16.11 -7.47
N TYR A 77 -0.46 -15.25 -6.57
CA TYR A 77 -1.37 -14.17 -6.93
C TYR A 77 -0.70 -13.14 -7.85
N CYS A 78 0.51 -12.71 -7.51
CA CYS A 78 1.29 -11.77 -8.33
C CYS A 78 1.64 -12.35 -9.71
N GLU A 79 2.04 -13.62 -9.78
CA GLU A 79 2.40 -14.31 -11.02
C GLU A 79 1.23 -14.42 -12.02
N LYS A 80 -0.01 -14.31 -11.53
CA LYS A 80 -1.22 -14.22 -12.37
C LYS A 80 -1.54 -12.78 -12.82
N GLY A 81 -0.68 -11.81 -12.51
CA GLY A 81 -0.93 -10.40 -12.80
C GLY A 81 -1.96 -9.75 -11.86
N GLY A 82 -2.16 -10.32 -10.67
CA GLY A 82 -3.11 -9.79 -9.70
C GLY A 82 -2.78 -8.36 -9.26
N PRO A 83 -3.75 -7.42 -9.27
CA PRO A 83 -3.52 -6.05 -8.86
C PRO A 83 -3.42 -5.91 -7.34
N ILE A 84 -2.58 -4.97 -6.87
CA ILE A 84 -2.33 -4.76 -5.44
C ILE A 84 -2.50 -3.29 -5.08
N LEU A 85 -3.14 -3.03 -3.94
CA LEU A 85 -3.12 -1.74 -3.27
C LEU A 85 -2.32 -1.85 -1.97
N LEU A 86 -1.18 -1.16 -1.92
CA LEU A 86 -0.32 -1.06 -0.74
C LEU A 86 -0.67 0.22 0.01
N LEU A 87 -1.08 0.10 1.26
CA LEU A 87 -1.46 1.21 2.11
C LEU A 87 -0.42 1.44 3.21
N HIS A 88 -0.05 2.69 3.40
CA HIS A 88 0.86 3.18 4.43
C HIS A 88 2.15 2.36 4.52
N GLY A 89 2.37 1.69 5.65
CA GLY A 89 3.59 0.92 5.96
C GLY A 89 3.86 -0.31 5.09
N SER A 90 2.98 -0.62 4.13
CA SER A 90 3.11 -1.84 3.32
C SER A 90 4.34 -1.85 2.39
N SER A 91 4.99 -0.70 2.18
CA SER A 91 6.32 -0.64 1.54
C SER A 91 7.44 -1.28 2.38
N ALA A 92 7.20 -1.48 3.69
CA ALA A 92 8.10 -2.15 4.62
C ALA A 92 7.76 -3.63 4.83
N ALA A 93 6.60 -4.09 4.36
CA ALA A 93 6.15 -5.46 4.54
C ALA A 93 7.01 -6.46 3.76
N PHE A 94 7.04 -7.70 4.25
CA PHE A 94 7.68 -8.85 3.58
C PHE A 94 9.15 -8.63 3.23
N TRP A 95 9.87 -7.98 4.11
CA TRP A 95 11.23 -7.49 3.86
C TRP A 95 12.20 -8.59 3.45
N GLU A 96 12.00 -9.81 3.93
CA GLU A 96 12.85 -10.96 3.67
C GLU A 96 12.51 -11.71 2.38
N TRP A 97 11.39 -11.37 1.72
CA TRP A 97 11.06 -11.94 0.42
C TRP A 97 11.79 -11.17 -0.68
N SER A 98 12.92 -11.71 -1.14
CA SER A 98 13.78 -11.02 -2.12
C SER A 98 13.06 -10.59 -3.40
N TRP A 99 12.14 -11.41 -3.89
CA TRP A 99 11.33 -11.13 -5.08
C TRP A 99 10.29 -10.03 -4.85
N TRP A 100 9.86 -9.80 -3.61
CA TRP A 100 8.90 -8.75 -3.26
C TRP A 100 9.52 -7.36 -3.36
N ARG A 101 10.83 -7.25 -3.17
CA ARG A 101 11.57 -6.00 -3.15
C ARG A 101 11.29 -5.10 -4.36
N GLU A 102 11.14 -5.69 -5.55
CA GLU A 102 10.93 -4.97 -6.80
C GLU A 102 9.47 -4.57 -7.04
N LEU A 103 8.52 -5.17 -6.34
CA LEU A 103 7.09 -4.96 -6.63
C LEU A 103 6.57 -3.57 -6.21
N PRO A 104 6.86 -3.04 -5.02
CA PRO A 104 6.29 -1.76 -4.60
C PRO A 104 6.84 -0.55 -5.38
N GLY A 105 7.94 -0.70 -6.12
CA GLY A 105 8.63 0.39 -6.81
C GLY A 105 9.39 1.33 -5.87
N LEU A 106 8.86 1.54 -4.67
CA LEU A 106 9.46 2.30 -3.57
C LEU A 106 9.47 1.42 -2.32
N ARG A 107 10.65 1.02 -1.87
CA ARG A 107 10.83 0.17 -0.70
C ARG A 107 11.31 0.98 0.51
N TRP A 108 10.72 0.70 1.67
CA TRP A 108 11.29 1.16 2.94
C TRP A 108 12.61 0.45 3.23
N VAL A 109 13.67 1.21 3.51
CA VAL A 109 14.99 0.70 3.87
C VAL A 109 15.16 0.74 5.39
N ARG A 110 15.45 -0.42 5.98
CA ARG A 110 15.70 -0.54 7.43
C ARG A 110 17.10 -0.02 7.80
N PRO A 111 17.30 0.43 9.04
CA PRO A 111 18.66 0.55 9.57
C PRO A 111 19.41 -0.78 9.43
N ASN A 112 20.66 -0.73 9.02
CA ASN A 112 21.51 -1.91 8.78
C ASN A 112 21.08 -2.77 7.57
N ASP A 113 20.54 -2.14 6.55
CA ASP A 113 20.27 -2.81 5.28
C ASP A 113 21.52 -3.56 4.76
N PRO A 114 21.42 -4.85 4.38
CA PRO A 114 22.57 -5.63 3.93
C PRO A 114 23.23 -5.07 2.66
N ASP A 115 22.47 -4.35 1.82
CA ASP A 115 22.97 -3.70 0.61
C ASP A 115 23.51 -2.29 0.87
N GLN A 116 23.60 -1.88 2.15
CA GLN A 116 24.11 -0.58 2.59
C GLN A 116 23.36 0.62 2.00
N GLN A 117 22.08 0.45 1.69
CA GLN A 117 21.24 1.55 1.27
C GLN A 117 21.01 2.55 2.42
N VAL A 118 20.78 3.80 2.07
CA VAL A 118 20.43 4.84 3.05
C VAL A 118 19.12 4.47 3.73
N ALA A 119 19.11 4.42 5.06
CA ALA A 119 17.91 4.10 5.82
C ALA A 119 16.79 5.12 5.57
N SER A 120 15.59 4.63 5.32
CA SER A 120 14.39 5.46 5.21
C SER A 120 14.06 6.12 6.54
N THR A 121 13.46 7.30 6.49
CA THR A 121 12.96 8.01 7.67
C THR A 121 11.51 8.44 7.48
N HIS A 122 10.82 8.77 8.58
CA HIS A 122 9.41 9.17 8.58
C HIS A 122 9.16 10.36 9.50
N PRO A 123 9.66 11.56 9.17
CA PRO A 123 9.34 12.74 9.94
C PRO A 123 7.83 12.93 10.04
N LYS A 124 7.36 13.31 11.24
CA LYS A 124 5.94 13.62 11.51
C LYS A 124 5.74 15.11 11.35
N ALA A 125 4.88 15.49 10.45
CA ALA A 125 4.59 16.90 10.17
C ALA A 125 3.18 17.08 9.58
N PRO A 126 2.61 18.30 9.68
CA PRO A 126 1.51 18.69 8.81
C PRO A 126 1.94 18.54 7.36
N CYS A 127 1.11 17.93 6.53
CA CYS A 127 1.45 17.71 5.13
C CYS A 127 0.29 18.03 4.19
N SER A 128 0.68 18.56 3.04
CA SER A 128 -0.20 18.85 1.92
C SER A 128 0.07 17.86 0.80
N ILE A 129 -0.86 16.93 0.57
CA ILE A 129 -0.75 15.94 -0.47
C ILE A 129 -1.35 16.49 -1.76
N ARG A 130 -0.56 16.54 -2.82
CA ARG A 130 -0.95 17.17 -4.09
C ARG A 130 -0.87 16.16 -5.24
N VAL A 131 -1.81 16.29 -6.18
CA VAL A 131 -1.81 15.48 -7.40
C VAL A 131 -0.74 16.02 -8.35
N THR A 132 0.09 15.15 -8.89
CA THR A 132 1.16 15.50 -9.83
C THR A 132 0.59 15.90 -11.21
N LYS A 133 1.38 16.64 -11.99
CA LYS A 133 0.97 17.06 -13.36
C LYS A 133 1.16 15.93 -14.39
N THR A 134 0.86 14.68 -14.00
CA THR A 134 0.95 13.55 -14.92
C THR A 134 -0.36 13.36 -15.72
N ARG A 135 -0.26 12.83 -16.95
CA ARG A 135 -1.43 12.45 -17.77
C ARG A 135 -1.91 11.03 -17.46
N HIS A 136 -1.89 10.66 -16.20
CA HIS A 136 -2.28 9.33 -15.77
C HIS A 136 -3.79 9.26 -15.47
N PRO A 137 -4.55 8.23 -15.93
CA PRO A 137 -5.99 8.15 -15.75
C PRO A 137 -6.42 8.09 -14.26
N LEU A 138 -5.63 7.45 -13.40
CA LEU A 138 -5.89 7.46 -11.96
C LEU A 138 -5.67 8.85 -11.38
N ALA A 139 -4.55 9.53 -11.71
CA ALA A 139 -4.25 10.86 -11.19
C ALA A 139 -5.37 11.87 -11.49
N ALA A 140 -6.01 11.77 -12.66
CA ALA A 140 -7.13 12.64 -13.04
C ALA A 140 -8.39 12.49 -12.15
N LYS A 141 -8.48 11.40 -11.38
CA LYS A 141 -9.60 11.10 -10.49
C LYS A 141 -9.26 11.36 -9.01
N LEU A 142 -7.98 11.56 -8.67
CA LEU A 142 -7.52 11.79 -7.31
C LEU A 142 -7.77 13.24 -6.88
N ARG A 143 -7.94 13.45 -5.57
CA ARG A 143 -8.15 14.75 -4.95
C ARG A 143 -6.96 15.14 -4.08
N PRO A 144 -6.49 16.39 -4.15
CA PRO A 144 -5.52 16.88 -3.17
C PRO A 144 -6.18 17.01 -1.80
N PHE A 145 -5.41 16.83 -0.73
CA PHE A 145 -5.90 16.97 0.64
C PHE A 145 -4.77 17.39 1.59
N ASP A 146 -5.15 17.86 2.77
CA ASP A 146 -4.23 18.27 3.82
C ASP A 146 -4.46 17.41 5.06
N LEU A 147 -3.37 17.02 5.73
CA LEU A 147 -3.39 16.33 7.00
C LEU A 147 -2.74 17.19 8.08
N PRO A 148 -3.32 17.25 9.30
CA PRO A 148 -2.75 18.05 10.39
C PRO A 148 -1.40 17.49 10.86
N GLU A 149 -1.20 16.20 10.76
CA GLU A 149 0.04 15.47 11.00
C GLU A 149 -0.05 14.09 10.37
N ASP A 150 1.00 13.67 9.66
CA ASP A 150 1.18 12.28 9.23
C ASP A 150 2.66 11.92 9.19
N GLU A 151 2.98 10.64 8.99
CA GLU A 151 4.33 10.17 8.71
C GLU A 151 4.65 10.35 7.23
N ILE A 152 5.66 11.15 6.94
CA ILE A 152 6.11 11.40 5.58
C ILE A 152 7.32 10.52 5.32
N TYR A 153 7.16 9.49 4.52
CA TYR A 153 8.26 8.59 4.20
C TYR A 153 9.25 9.26 3.26
N THR A 154 10.51 9.26 3.67
CA THR A 154 11.62 9.86 2.92
C THR A 154 12.72 8.84 2.70
N ALA A 155 13.59 9.08 1.71
CA ALA A 155 14.68 8.18 1.36
C ALA A 155 14.23 6.73 1.12
N LEU A 156 13.06 6.54 0.50
CA LEU A 156 12.66 5.22 0.02
C LEU A 156 13.58 4.79 -1.12
N GLU A 157 13.96 3.51 -1.14
CA GLU A 157 14.73 2.94 -2.25
C GLU A 157 13.85 2.78 -3.48
N GLU A 158 14.33 3.28 -4.62
CA GLU A 158 13.71 3.02 -5.92
C GLU A 158 14.13 1.63 -6.40
N THR A 159 13.19 0.69 -6.42
CA THR A 159 13.46 -0.72 -6.73
C THR A 159 12.98 -1.16 -8.10
N ALA A 160 12.05 -0.40 -8.69
CA ALA A 160 11.53 -0.59 -10.04
C ALA A 160 11.01 0.73 -10.61
N PRO A 161 10.84 0.87 -11.93
CA PRO A 161 10.21 2.05 -12.53
C PRO A 161 8.81 2.28 -11.97
N PHE A 162 8.49 3.50 -11.58
CA PHE A 162 7.18 3.88 -11.07
C PHE A 162 6.73 5.24 -11.61
N MET A 163 5.43 5.50 -11.52
CA MET A 163 4.83 6.79 -11.83
C MET A 163 4.33 7.44 -10.54
N THR A 164 4.85 8.61 -10.19
CA THR A 164 4.33 9.39 -9.06
C THR A 164 3.00 10.05 -9.44
N LEU A 165 1.95 9.73 -8.69
CA LEU A 165 0.59 10.24 -8.88
C LEU A 165 0.25 11.36 -7.89
N MET A 166 0.76 11.27 -6.66
CA MET A 166 0.67 12.32 -5.65
C MET A 166 1.99 12.45 -4.91
N ASP A 167 2.28 13.66 -4.46
CA ASP A 167 3.47 14.01 -3.71
C ASP A 167 3.17 14.97 -2.56
N THR A 168 4.17 15.20 -1.72
CA THR A 168 4.19 16.26 -0.69
C THR A 168 5.57 16.89 -0.63
N THR A 169 5.64 18.18 -0.25
CA THR A 169 6.90 18.87 -0.04
C THR A 169 7.09 19.16 1.44
N VAL A 170 8.20 18.71 2.00
CA VAL A 170 8.60 18.94 3.40
C VAL A 170 10.06 19.37 3.42
N ASN A 171 10.35 20.44 4.15
CA ASN A 171 11.70 21.04 4.26
C ASN A 171 12.35 21.36 2.92
N GLY A 172 11.55 21.73 1.91
CA GLY A 172 12.03 22.06 0.57
C GLY A 172 12.29 20.87 -0.34
N GLU A 173 12.09 19.65 0.12
CA GLU A 173 12.21 18.42 -0.65
C GLU A 173 10.84 17.80 -0.94
N THR A 174 10.68 17.24 -2.14
CA THR A 174 9.41 16.63 -2.59
C THR A 174 9.51 15.12 -2.54
N TRP A 175 8.53 14.50 -1.89
CA TRP A 175 8.47 13.07 -1.64
C TRP A 175 7.21 12.44 -2.22
N PRO A 176 7.31 11.32 -2.96
CA PRO A 176 6.16 10.58 -3.45
C PRO A 176 5.23 10.12 -2.31
N GLN A 177 3.92 10.27 -2.52
CA GLN A 177 2.90 9.84 -1.56
C GLN A 177 1.90 8.84 -2.16
N CYS A 178 1.78 8.82 -3.49
CA CYS A 178 1.06 7.81 -4.23
C CYS A 178 1.81 7.50 -5.51
N CYS A 179 2.08 6.23 -5.76
CA CYS A 179 2.79 5.76 -6.94
C CYS A 179 2.10 4.56 -7.57
N GLU A 180 2.22 4.43 -8.90
CA GLU A 180 1.88 3.18 -9.60
C GLU A 180 3.15 2.52 -10.14
N THR A 181 3.23 1.21 -9.96
CA THR A 181 4.25 0.32 -10.52
C THR A 181 3.56 -0.81 -11.28
N ILE A 182 4.20 -1.33 -12.31
CA ILE A 182 3.76 -2.54 -13.01
C ILE A 182 4.69 -3.68 -12.63
N SER A 183 4.13 -4.75 -12.07
CA SER A 183 4.90 -5.93 -11.70
C SER A 183 5.51 -6.63 -12.91
N PRO A 184 6.54 -7.49 -12.75
CA PRO A 184 7.09 -8.31 -13.83
C PRO A 184 6.05 -9.20 -14.52
N TRP A 185 4.91 -9.42 -13.87
CA TRP A 185 3.78 -10.22 -14.40
C TRP A 185 2.60 -9.37 -14.88
N ASN A 186 2.83 -8.09 -15.20
CA ASN A 186 1.85 -7.13 -15.69
C ASN A 186 0.71 -6.78 -14.71
N GLY A 187 0.82 -7.13 -13.43
CA GLY A 187 -0.09 -6.69 -12.38
C GLY A 187 0.15 -5.23 -12.02
N ARG A 188 -0.91 -4.44 -11.90
CA ARG A 188 -0.83 -3.06 -11.41
C ARG A 188 -0.69 -3.03 -9.90
N ILE A 189 0.24 -2.23 -9.41
CA ILE A 189 0.47 -2.02 -7.99
C ILE A 189 0.39 -0.53 -7.72
N VAL A 190 -0.54 -0.13 -6.85
CA VAL A 190 -0.62 1.25 -6.36
C VAL A 190 -0.16 1.27 -4.91
N SER A 191 0.83 2.10 -4.62
CA SER A 191 1.31 2.38 -3.26
C SER A 191 0.77 3.74 -2.83
N PHE A 192 0.12 3.81 -1.66
CA PHE A 192 -0.44 5.02 -1.07
C PHE A 192 0.01 5.15 0.38
N ILE A 193 0.91 6.10 0.65
CA ILE A 193 1.62 6.24 1.92
C ILE A 193 0.79 6.94 3.01
N PRO A 194 -0.03 7.99 2.73
CA PRO A 194 -0.76 8.69 3.77
C PRO A 194 -1.72 7.79 4.55
N GLY A 195 -1.87 8.04 5.86
CA GLY A 195 -2.86 7.34 6.69
C GLY A 195 -2.30 6.54 7.85
N HIS A 196 -1.19 6.98 8.46
CA HIS A 196 -0.58 6.31 9.61
C HIS A 196 -1.52 6.20 10.82
N LYS A 197 -2.25 7.27 11.13
CA LYS A 197 -3.11 7.33 12.31
C LYS A 197 -4.60 7.33 11.94
N PRO A 198 -5.48 6.83 12.83
CA PRO A 198 -6.93 6.94 12.64
C PRO A 198 -7.42 8.34 12.29
N VAL A 199 -6.81 9.40 12.86
CA VAL A 199 -7.18 10.79 12.55
C VAL A 199 -6.97 11.14 11.07
N CYS A 200 -6.00 10.53 10.39
CA CYS A 200 -5.77 10.74 8.96
C CYS A 200 -6.91 10.16 8.12
N THR A 201 -7.45 9.00 8.53
CA THR A 201 -8.57 8.34 7.85
C THR A 201 -9.93 8.98 8.15
N GLU A 202 -10.00 10.00 9.02
CA GLU A 202 -11.17 10.89 9.13
C GLU A 202 -11.26 11.88 7.95
N ASN A 203 -10.18 12.10 7.20
CA ASN A 203 -10.18 12.98 6.05
C ASN A 203 -10.97 12.34 4.89
N PRO A 204 -12.08 12.97 4.43
CA PRO A 204 -12.94 12.37 3.41
C PRO A 204 -12.29 12.27 2.04
N ASP A 205 -11.34 13.14 1.70
CA ASP A 205 -10.64 13.08 0.42
C ASP A 205 -9.57 11.99 0.41
N LEU A 206 -8.93 11.68 1.56
CA LEU A 206 -8.09 10.50 1.71
C LEU A 206 -8.91 9.22 1.45
N VAL A 207 -10.06 9.08 2.10
CA VAL A 207 -10.95 7.92 1.93
C VAL A 207 -11.45 7.82 0.49
N HIS A 208 -11.87 8.93 -0.11
CA HIS A 208 -12.26 9.00 -1.51
C HIS A 208 -11.13 8.52 -2.44
N ASN A 209 -9.89 8.95 -2.19
CA ASN A 209 -8.75 8.55 -3.01
C ASN A 209 -8.49 7.04 -2.91
N VAL A 210 -8.59 6.44 -1.72
CA VAL A 210 -8.43 4.98 -1.57
C VAL A 210 -9.56 4.24 -2.30
N GLU A 211 -10.83 4.65 -2.19
CA GLU A 211 -11.92 4.04 -2.95
C GLU A 211 -11.73 4.20 -4.48
N THR A 212 -11.20 5.33 -4.91
CA THR A 212 -10.88 5.61 -6.32
C THR A 212 -9.78 4.67 -6.84
N MET A 213 -8.72 4.44 -6.04
CA MET A 213 -7.65 3.49 -6.35
C MET A 213 -8.18 2.06 -6.46
N VAL A 214 -9.06 1.65 -5.53
CA VAL A 214 -9.74 0.35 -5.59
C VAL A 214 -10.53 0.20 -6.89
N GLY A 215 -11.33 1.21 -7.25
CA GLY A 215 -12.08 1.20 -8.51
C GLY A 215 -11.18 1.07 -9.74
N TYR A 216 -10.12 1.86 -9.80
CA TYR A 216 -9.14 1.85 -10.89
C TYR A 216 -8.44 0.50 -11.05
N LEU A 217 -8.00 -0.11 -9.95
CA LEU A 217 -7.31 -1.40 -9.98
C LEU A 217 -8.24 -2.53 -10.45
N LEU A 218 -9.52 -2.48 -10.10
CA LEU A 218 -10.52 -3.45 -10.55
C LEU A 218 -10.91 -3.27 -12.03
N GLU A 219 -10.90 -2.04 -12.57
CA GLU A 219 -11.16 -1.78 -13.99
C GLU A 219 -10.08 -2.42 -14.90
N GLY A 220 -8.84 -2.54 -14.42
CA GLY A 220 -7.74 -3.13 -15.17
C GLY A 220 -7.77 -4.66 -15.30
N THR A 221 -8.61 -5.35 -14.52
CA THR A 221 -8.72 -6.82 -14.52
C THR A 221 -9.73 -7.37 -15.55
N VAL A 222 -10.48 -6.51 -16.25
CA VAL A 222 -11.58 -6.91 -17.16
C VAL A 222 -11.10 -7.23 -18.59
N GLN A 223 -9.80 -7.13 -18.90
CA GLN A 223 -9.27 -7.39 -20.25
C GLN A 223 -8.30 -8.60 -20.26
N SER A 224 -8.85 -9.79 -20.12
CA SER A 224 -8.20 -11.03 -20.61
C SER A 224 -9.25 -12.06 -20.99
#